data_dc3d3851204cb45e5881dc1c8f50b7d1
#
_entry.id   dc3d3851204cb45e5881dc1c8f50b7d1
#
_cell.length_a   1.000
_cell.length_b   1.000
_cell.length_c   1.000
_cell.angle_alpha   90.00
_cell.angle_beta   90.00
_cell.angle_gamma   90.00
#
_symmetry.space_group_name_H-M   'P 1'
#
loop_
_entity.id
_entity.type
_entity.pdbx_description
1 polymer ?
#
loop_
_entity_poly.entity_id
_entity_poly.type
_entity_poly.pdbx_seq_one_letter_code
_entity_poly.pdbx_strand_id
1 'polypeptide(L)'
;LNIDLLSQDNVVSKRKIPRNRKVSGVFLLPGNIKIMKNNSILKYGYLMKSLLLNEEEPIYGKYGMLRKQFLKEHRSAKYQYLLLTGKLTEHLNQIDQEARKQVEILMEQMVKKQGATEELKAQDQMKWVRLMINIKSSAEEIVVKNTIYM
;
A
#
# COMPACT_ATOMS: atom_id res chain seq x y z
N LEU A 1 -36.33 -41.79 41.53
CA LEU A 1 -35.01 -41.12 41.69
C LEU A 1 -34.74 -40.35 40.45
N ASN A 2 -35.28 -39.10 40.47
CA ASN A 2 -35.03 -38.07 39.49
C ASN A 2 -33.67 -37.46 39.77
N ILE A 3 -32.80 -37.38 38.77
CA ILE A 3 -31.64 -36.54 38.79
C ILE A 3 -31.79 -35.56 37.64
N ASP A 4 -32.45 -34.45 37.93
CA ASP A 4 -32.36 -33.22 37.14
C ASP A 4 -31.05 -32.54 37.48
N LEU A 5 -30.09 -32.61 36.60
CA LEU A 5 -28.83 -31.90 36.71
C LEU A 5 -28.72 -30.86 35.61
N LEU A 6 -29.15 -29.65 36.02
CA LEU A 6 -28.45 -28.39 35.75
C LEU A 6 -28.14 -28.03 34.31
N SER A 7 -29.16 -27.52 33.67
CA SER A 7 -29.00 -26.44 32.69
C SER A 7 -28.58 -25.17 33.44
N GLN A 8 -27.32 -24.92 33.63
CA GLN A 8 -26.82 -23.58 33.95
C GLN A 8 -26.72 -22.82 32.64
N ASP A 9 -27.80 -22.19 32.29
CA ASP A 9 -27.81 -21.11 31.32
C ASP A 9 -26.87 -20.01 31.76
N ASN A 10 -25.70 -20.01 31.14
CA ASN A 10 -24.79 -18.89 31.16
C ASN A 10 -25.46 -17.74 30.40
N VAL A 11 -26.34 -17.03 31.12
CA VAL A 11 -26.95 -15.78 30.67
C VAL A 11 -25.86 -14.74 30.62
N VAL A 12 -25.07 -14.78 29.56
CA VAL A 12 -24.31 -13.62 29.12
C VAL A 12 -25.35 -12.56 28.76
N SER A 13 -25.59 -11.67 29.70
CA SER A 13 -26.47 -10.53 29.57
C SER A 13 -26.22 -9.82 28.25
N LYS A 14 -27.05 -10.11 27.26
CA LYS A 14 -27.17 -9.34 26.02
C LYS A 14 -27.72 -7.96 26.37
N ARG A 15 -26.88 -7.08 26.88
CA ARG A 15 -27.25 -5.67 26.97
C ARG A 15 -27.43 -5.16 25.54
N LYS A 16 -28.70 -5.08 25.15
CA LYS A 16 -29.10 -4.37 23.93
C LYS A 16 -28.63 -2.93 24.06
N ILE A 17 -27.59 -2.60 23.31
CA ILE A 17 -27.11 -1.22 23.18
C ILE A 17 -28.17 -0.47 22.36
N PRO A 18 -28.78 0.59 22.89
CA PRO A 18 -29.81 1.34 22.17
C PRO A 18 -29.22 1.95 20.92
N ARG A 19 -29.94 1.85 19.81
CA ARG A 19 -29.55 2.20 18.44
C ARG A 19 -29.18 3.67 18.23
N ASN A 20 -29.33 4.56 19.21
CA ASN A 20 -29.20 6.01 18.97
C ASN A 20 -28.66 6.79 20.16
N ARG A 21 -27.54 6.38 20.74
CA ARG A 21 -26.82 7.23 21.67
C ARG A 21 -25.46 7.60 21.05
N LYS A 22 -25.32 8.87 20.65
CA LYS A 22 -23.99 9.45 20.35
C LYS A 22 -23.14 9.35 21.60
N VAL A 23 -22.37 8.27 21.73
CA VAL A 23 -21.29 8.19 22.69
C VAL A 23 -20.12 8.85 22.01
N SER A 24 -19.72 10.02 22.50
CA SER A 24 -18.61 10.80 21.98
C SER A 24 -17.37 9.92 21.83
N GLY A 25 -16.95 9.68 20.61
CA GLY A 25 -15.72 8.95 20.28
C GLY A 25 -15.88 7.58 19.64
N VAL A 26 -17.10 7.18 19.22
CA VAL A 26 -17.32 5.93 18.47
C VAL A 26 -17.65 6.25 17.03
N PHE A 27 -16.81 5.86 16.11
CA PHE A 27 -17.08 5.93 14.66
C PHE A 27 -17.65 4.59 14.21
N LEU A 28 -18.85 4.59 13.62
CA LEU A 28 -19.47 3.39 13.05
C LEU A 28 -18.99 3.24 11.60
N LEU A 29 -18.15 2.25 11.34
CA LEU A 29 -17.84 1.81 9.99
C LEU A 29 -18.82 0.73 9.54
N PRO A 30 -19.19 0.64 8.25
CA PRO A 30 -20.04 -0.42 7.73
C PRO A 30 -19.36 -1.78 7.90
N GLY A 31 -19.97 -2.67 8.68
CA GLY A 31 -19.48 -4.02 8.93
C GLY A 31 -18.91 -4.23 10.33
N ASN A 32 -19.75 -4.28 11.37
CA ASN A 32 -19.48 -4.81 12.74
C ASN A 32 -18.14 -4.42 13.42
N ILE A 33 -17.44 -3.37 12.96
CA ILE A 33 -16.20 -2.90 13.55
C ILE A 33 -16.46 -1.54 14.19
N LYS A 34 -16.22 -1.41 15.50
CA LYS A 34 -16.28 -0.14 16.25
C LYS A 34 -14.89 0.21 16.74
N ILE A 35 -14.38 1.36 16.30
CA ILE A 35 -13.13 1.92 16.79
C ILE A 35 -13.44 2.82 17.99
N MET A 36 -12.80 2.56 19.13
CA MET A 36 -12.93 3.39 20.33
C MET A 36 -11.69 4.28 20.51
N LYS A 37 -11.83 5.39 21.26
CA LYS A 37 -10.79 6.42 21.49
C LYS A 37 -9.42 5.90 21.93
N ASN A 38 -9.33 4.66 22.41
CA ASN A 38 -8.08 4.07 22.94
C ASN A 38 -7.47 3.00 22.02
N ASN A 39 -7.56 3.15 20.72
CA ASN A 39 -7.04 2.17 19.76
C ASN A 39 -7.53 0.73 20.00
N SER A 40 -8.76 0.58 20.50
CA SER A 40 -9.37 -0.73 20.71
C SER A 40 -10.49 -0.94 19.70
N ILE A 41 -10.51 -2.11 19.08
CA ILE A 41 -11.54 -2.51 18.11
C ILE A 41 -12.46 -3.53 18.77
N LEU A 42 -13.77 -3.28 18.74
CA LEU A 42 -14.76 -4.27 19.12
C LEU A 42 -15.11 -5.11 17.89
N LYS A 43 -14.60 -6.34 17.83
CA LYS A 43 -14.87 -7.29 16.76
C LYS A 43 -15.51 -8.53 17.36
N TYR A 44 -16.67 -8.93 16.84
CA TYR A 44 -17.43 -10.10 17.34
C TYR A 44 -17.72 -10.10 18.86
N GLY A 45 -17.90 -8.91 19.45
CA GLY A 45 -18.17 -8.78 20.89
C GLY A 45 -16.92 -8.78 21.79
N TYR A 46 -15.73 -8.97 21.24
CA TYR A 46 -14.47 -8.93 21.99
C TYR A 46 -13.75 -7.61 21.78
N LEU A 47 -13.27 -7.03 22.87
CA LEU A 47 -12.42 -5.84 22.84
C LEU A 47 -11.00 -6.28 22.48
N MET A 48 -10.58 -6.02 21.26
CA MET A 48 -9.20 -6.28 20.82
C MET A 48 -8.44 -4.98 20.79
N LYS A 49 -7.21 -4.99 21.32
CA LYS A 49 -6.31 -3.86 21.16
C LYS A 49 -5.99 -3.75 19.67
N SER A 50 -6.41 -2.67 19.06
CA SER A 50 -6.04 -2.38 17.67
C SER A 50 -4.55 -2.11 17.64
N LEU A 51 -3.80 -2.97 16.98
CA LEU A 51 -2.50 -2.62 16.46
C LEU A 51 -2.73 -1.68 15.27
N LEU A 52 -3.02 -0.41 15.57
CA LEU A 52 -2.93 0.63 14.56
C LEU A 52 -1.43 0.81 14.31
N LEU A 53 -0.94 0.10 13.32
CA LEU A 53 0.30 0.47 12.67
C LEU A 53 0.01 1.85 12.08
N ASN A 54 0.83 2.83 12.38
CA ASN A 54 0.83 4.11 11.67
C ASN A 54 1.31 3.80 10.24
N GLU A 55 0.40 3.30 9.41
CA GLU A 55 0.68 3.11 8.01
C GLU A 55 0.54 4.47 7.34
N GLU A 56 1.58 4.89 6.65
CA GLU A 56 1.49 6.03 5.75
C GLU A 56 0.45 5.76 4.66
N GLU A 57 -0.17 6.80 4.15
CA GLU A 57 -1.08 6.65 3.02
C GLU A 57 -0.33 6.14 1.79
N PRO A 58 -0.89 5.18 1.03
CA PRO A 58 -0.26 4.64 -0.16
C PRO A 58 -0.30 5.66 -1.29
N ILE A 59 0.83 6.31 -1.55
CA ILE A 59 1.01 7.30 -2.63
C ILE A 59 1.74 6.66 -3.82
N TYR A 60 2.30 5.47 -3.64
CA TYR A 60 3.08 4.78 -4.66
C TYR A 60 2.28 4.47 -5.93
N GLY A 61 2.91 4.67 -7.09
CA GLY A 61 2.34 4.40 -8.40
C GLY A 61 2.84 3.07 -9.00
N LYS A 62 3.13 3.11 -10.32
CA LYS A 62 3.54 1.96 -11.14
C LYS A 62 4.72 1.18 -10.51
N TYR A 63 5.77 1.88 -10.12
CA TYR A 63 7.00 1.23 -9.63
C TYR A 63 6.82 0.62 -8.24
N GLY A 64 6.10 1.28 -7.35
CA GLY A 64 5.75 0.72 -6.04
C GLY A 64 4.88 -0.53 -6.16
N MET A 65 3.94 -0.56 -7.11
CA MET A 65 3.12 -1.76 -7.35
C MET A 65 3.96 -2.93 -7.87
N LEU A 66 4.87 -2.69 -8.82
CA LEU A 66 5.80 -3.70 -9.32
C LEU A 66 6.70 -4.24 -8.19
N ARG A 67 7.23 -3.37 -7.33
CA ARG A 67 8.02 -3.78 -6.17
C ARG A 67 7.20 -4.61 -5.20
N LYS A 68 5.98 -4.23 -4.91
CA LYS A 68 5.07 -4.98 -4.04
C LYS A 68 4.83 -6.39 -4.56
N GLN A 69 4.56 -6.51 -5.85
CA GLN A 69 4.37 -7.81 -6.51
C GLN A 69 5.64 -8.65 -6.43
N PHE A 70 6.79 -8.09 -6.78
CA PHE A 70 8.08 -8.78 -6.70
C PHE A 70 8.39 -9.28 -5.27
N LEU A 71 8.19 -8.45 -4.25
CA LEU A 71 8.40 -8.86 -2.85
C LEU A 71 7.47 -10.00 -2.46
N LYS A 72 6.21 -9.97 -2.92
CA LYS A 72 5.23 -11.01 -2.61
C LYS A 72 5.58 -12.35 -3.25
N GLU A 73 6.08 -12.35 -4.48
CA GLU A 73 6.38 -13.55 -5.26
C GLU A 73 7.78 -14.13 -4.95
N HIS A 74 8.79 -13.28 -4.84
CA HIS A 74 10.20 -13.70 -4.75
C HIS A 74 10.84 -13.50 -3.38
N ARG A 75 10.30 -12.61 -2.55
CA ARG A 75 10.85 -12.25 -1.23
C ARG A 75 9.75 -12.23 -0.15
N SER A 76 8.98 -13.30 -0.06
CA SER A 76 7.81 -13.41 0.84
C SER A 76 8.14 -13.13 2.32
N ALA A 77 9.30 -13.56 2.81
CA ALA A 77 9.74 -13.27 4.18
C ALA A 77 9.93 -11.77 4.42
N LYS A 78 10.56 -11.03 3.48
CA LYS A 78 10.73 -9.58 3.56
C LYS A 78 9.38 -8.86 3.45
N TYR A 79 8.50 -9.34 2.58
CA TYR A 79 7.15 -8.82 2.45
C TYR A 79 6.37 -8.92 3.76
N GLN A 80 6.37 -10.11 4.39
CA GLN A 80 5.69 -10.34 5.67
C GLN A 80 6.28 -9.52 6.80
N TYR A 81 7.61 -9.39 6.87
CA TYR A 81 8.27 -8.55 7.86
C TYR A 81 7.84 -7.07 7.73
N LEU A 82 7.87 -6.53 6.51
CA LEU A 82 7.44 -5.15 6.25
C LEU A 82 5.95 -4.94 6.55
N LEU A 83 5.12 -5.93 6.24
CA LEU A 83 3.69 -5.89 6.54
C LEU A 83 3.42 -5.90 8.05
N LEU A 84 4.08 -6.79 8.80
CA LEU A 84 3.90 -6.91 10.26
C LEU A 84 4.44 -5.69 11.02
N THR A 85 5.48 -5.04 10.49
CA THR A 85 6.05 -3.83 11.09
C THR A 85 5.32 -2.55 10.68
N GLY A 86 4.35 -2.62 9.74
CA GLY A 86 3.63 -1.45 9.21
C GLY A 86 4.48 -0.55 8.30
N LYS A 87 5.66 -0.99 7.91
CA LYS A 87 6.60 -0.21 7.07
C LYS A 87 6.50 -0.51 5.58
N LEU A 88 5.53 -1.34 5.18
CA LEU A 88 5.39 -1.72 3.79
C LEU A 88 5.08 -0.51 2.89
N THR A 89 4.12 0.30 3.29
CA THR A 89 3.67 1.47 2.52
C THR A 89 4.78 2.51 2.40
N GLU A 90 5.47 2.82 3.50
CA GLU A 90 6.64 3.71 3.51
C GLU A 90 7.71 3.23 2.53
N HIS A 91 8.09 1.94 2.61
CA HIS A 91 9.07 1.35 1.71
C HIS A 91 8.67 1.43 0.24
N LEU A 92 7.39 1.19 -0.08
CA LEU A 92 6.88 1.27 -1.45
C LEU A 92 6.83 2.71 -1.97
N ASN A 93 6.46 3.68 -1.12
CA ASN A 93 6.49 5.10 -1.46
C ASN A 93 7.92 5.57 -1.77
N GLN A 94 8.91 5.16 -0.96
CA GLN A 94 10.32 5.50 -1.17
C GLN A 94 10.85 4.92 -2.49
N ILE A 95 10.61 3.64 -2.75
CA ILE A 95 11.04 2.98 -4.00
C ILE A 95 10.39 3.62 -5.23
N ASP A 96 9.11 3.99 -5.17
CA ASP A 96 8.43 4.63 -6.29
C ASP A 96 9.03 6.01 -6.60
N GLN A 97 9.31 6.81 -5.57
CA GLN A 97 9.95 8.11 -5.73
C GLN A 97 11.37 7.99 -6.27
N GLU A 98 12.15 7.05 -5.74
CA GLU A 98 13.52 6.80 -6.19
C GLU A 98 13.54 6.33 -7.65
N ALA A 99 12.69 5.39 -8.02
CA ALA A 99 12.57 4.90 -9.39
C ALA A 99 12.20 6.02 -10.36
N ARG A 100 11.27 6.91 -10.02
CA ARG A 100 10.89 8.06 -10.85
C ARG A 100 12.08 9.00 -11.07
N LYS A 101 12.81 9.34 -10.01
CA LYS A 101 14.02 10.20 -10.12
C LYS A 101 15.08 9.56 -10.99
N GLN A 102 15.31 8.27 -10.83
CA GLN A 102 16.30 7.55 -11.64
C GLN A 102 15.92 7.51 -13.12
N VAL A 103 14.64 7.28 -13.44
CA VAL A 103 14.13 7.31 -14.82
C VAL A 103 14.36 8.70 -15.44
N GLU A 104 14.04 9.77 -14.71
CA GLU A 104 14.21 11.15 -15.19
C GLU A 104 15.68 11.45 -15.50
N ILE A 105 16.59 11.15 -14.58
CA ILE A 105 18.04 11.34 -14.77
C ILE A 105 18.55 10.53 -15.97
N LEU A 106 18.15 9.27 -16.11
CA LEU A 106 18.57 8.42 -17.22
C LEU A 106 18.01 8.93 -18.54
N MET A 107 16.76 9.38 -18.57
CA MET A 107 16.17 9.99 -19.77
C MET A 107 16.96 11.22 -20.21
N GLU A 108 17.30 12.14 -19.31
CA GLU A 108 18.11 13.31 -19.65
C GLU A 108 19.50 12.94 -20.23
N GLN A 109 20.15 11.95 -19.62
CA GLN A 109 21.44 11.47 -20.11
C GLN A 109 21.33 10.84 -21.49
N MET A 110 20.29 10.04 -21.74
CA MET A 110 20.05 9.38 -23.03
C MET A 110 19.64 10.38 -24.12
N VAL A 111 18.81 11.38 -23.79
CA VAL A 111 18.45 12.48 -24.69
C VAL A 111 19.71 13.20 -25.21
N LYS A 112 20.63 13.54 -24.29
CA LYS A 112 21.90 14.18 -24.65
C LYS A 112 22.79 13.29 -25.53
N LYS A 113 22.85 11.99 -25.24
CA LYS A 113 23.66 11.03 -26.00
C LYS A 113 23.12 10.72 -27.39
N GLN A 114 21.80 10.66 -27.53
CA GLN A 114 21.14 10.28 -28.79
C GLN A 114 20.71 11.46 -29.65
N GLY A 115 21.01 12.69 -29.18
CA GLY A 115 20.73 13.89 -29.93
C GLY A 115 19.23 14.17 -30.15
N ALA A 116 18.37 13.78 -29.19
CA ALA A 116 16.95 14.08 -29.21
C ALA A 116 16.70 15.54 -28.83
N THR A 117 17.28 16.48 -29.62
CA THR A 117 17.23 17.91 -29.36
C THR A 117 15.92 18.54 -29.86
N GLU A 118 15.65 19.77 -29.40
CA GLU A 118 14.52 20.56 -29.90
C GLU A 118 14.66 20.91 -31.40
N GLU A 119 15.89 20.95 -31.92
CA GLU A 119 16.16 21.13 -33.34
C GLU A 119 15.64 19.96 -34.18
N LEU A 120 15.87 18.72 -33.71
CA LEU A 120 15.33 17.54 -34.36
C LEU A 120 13.79 17.52 -34.32
N LYS A 121 13.20 17.99 -33.23
CA LYS A 121 11.75 18.11 -33.10
C LYS A 121 11.16 19.12 -34.10
N ALA A 122 11.88 20.23 -34.37
CA ALA A 122 11.45 21.21 -35.37
C ALA A 122 11.58 20.69 -36.81
N GLN A 123 12.59 19.86 -37.08
CA GLN A 123 12.83 19.32 -38.42
C GLN A 123 11.95 18.11 -38.72
N ASP A 124 11.84 17.14 -37.80
CA ASP A 124 11.08 15.91 -37.95
C ASP A 124 10.47 15.49 -36.61
N GLN A 125 9.24 15.95 -36.36
CA GLN A 125 8.53 15.66 -35.13
C GLN A 125 8.26 14.15 -34.94
N MET A 126 7.98 13.42 -36.00
CA MET A 126 7.68 11.98 -35.90
C MET A 126 8.92 11.18 -35.50
N LYS A 127 10.07 11.53 -36.04
CA LYS A 127 11.35 10.91 -35.69
C LYS A 127 11.72 11.22 -34.24
N TRP A 128 11.54 12.46 -33.81
CA TRP A 128 11.76 12.87 -32.41
C TRP A 128 10.87 12.08 -31.45
N VAL A 129 9.56 11.95 -31.73
CA VAL A 129 8.62 11.18 -30.89
C VAL A 129 9.04 9.73 -30.77
N ARG A 130 9.37 9.07 -31.87
CA ARG A 130 9.86 7.67 -31.87
C ARG A 130 11.12 7.52 -31.01
N LEU A 131 12.06 8.44 -31.13
CA LEU A 131 13.30 8.44 -30.34
C LEU A 131 13.02 8.61 -28.85
N MET A 132 12.14 9.55 -28.48
CA MET A 132 11.77 9.79 -27.09
C MET A 132 11.04 8.58 -26.45
N ILE A 133 10.17 7.89 -27.20
CA ILE A 133 9.51 6.66 -26.73
C ILE A 133 10.56 5.57 -26.48
N ASN A 134 11.51 5.38 -27.38
CA ASN A 134 12.58 4.39 -27.21
C ASN A 134 13.49 4.72 -26.00
N ILE A 135 13.87 5.98 -25.84
CA ILE A 135 14.66 6.44 -24.69
C ILE A 135 13.91 6.15 -23.39
N LYS A 136 12.65 6.52 -23.31
CA LYS A 136 11.81 6.29 -22.13
C LYS A 136 11.69 4.80 -21.81
N SER A 137 11.42 3.96 -22.80
CA SER A 137 11.31 2.52 -22.60
C SER A 137 12.63 1.92 -22.11
N SER A 138 13.77 2.30 -22.68
CA SER A 138 15.07 1.84 -22.27
C SER A 138 15.44 2.30 -20.85
N ALA A 139 15.15 3.55 -20.50
CA ALA A 139 15.38 4.07 -19.15
C ALA A 139 14.51 3.34 -18.11
N GLU A 140 13.24 3.13 -18.40
CA GLU A 140 12.32 2.37 -17.53
C GLU A 140 12.80 0.94 -17.31
N GLU A 141 13.23 0.26 -18.36
CA GLU A 141 13.74 -1.12 -18.27
C GLU A 141 14.96 -1.23 -17.35
N ILE A 142 15.92 -0.31 -17.50
CA ILE A 142 17.11 -0.27 -16.65
C ILE A 142 16.74 -0.04 -15.18
N VAL A 143 15.87 0.92 -14.90
CA VAL A 143 15.45 1.23 -13.54
C VAL A 143 14.66 0.09 -12.91
N VAL A 144 13.74 -0.51 -13.65
CA VAL A 144 12.97 -1.65 -13.17
C VAL A 144 13.90 -2.81 -12.79
N LYS A 145 14.88 -3.10 -13.64
CA LYS A 145 15.85 -4.17 -13.39
C LYS A 145 16.74 -3.89 -12.17
N ASN A 146 17.22 -2.67 -12.03
CA ASN A 146 18.19 -2.31 -11.01
C ASN A 146 17.56 -1.96 -9.65
N THR A 147 16.37 -1.35 -9.64
CA THR A 147 15.76 -0.84 -8.40
C THR A 147 14.62 -1.75 -7.91
N ILE A 148 13.85 -2.31 -8.83
CA ILE A 148 12.63 -3.05 -8.46
C ILE A 148 12.90 -4.53 -8.25
N TYR A 149 13.75 -5.13 -9.06
CA TYR A 149 14.05 -6.57 -9.01
C TYR A 149 15.33 -6.94 -8.23
N MET A 150 15.84 -6.04 -7.46
CA MET A 150 17.01 -6.23 -6.60
C MET A 150 16.71 -6.93 -5.25
#